data_947f2b63d05e56794827bdc112ed57fd
#
_entry.id   947f2b63d05e56794827bdc112ed57fd
#
_cell.length_a   1.000
_cell.length_b   1.000
_cell.length_c   1.000
_cell.angle_alpha   90.00
_cell.angle_beta   90.00
_cell.angle_gamma   90.00
#
_symmetry.space_group_name_H-M   'P 1'
#
loop_
_entity.id
_entity.type
_entity.pdbx_description
1 polymer ?
#
loop_
_entity_poly.entity_id
_entity_poly.type
_entity_poly.pdbx_seq_one_letter_code
_entity_poly.pdbx_strand_id
1 'polypeptide(L)'
;SLGSGGNAVPKPVHHFIANADLIIGIGCSFTETNFGIKFPKGKKIVHATLDPNHLNKDVVSTVGLVGDAALTLDALIGELKQSIKSNRDPSAVVKEITEVREEWMAQWKPLLNSNEAPISPYRVIWELMAGTDPKNTIITHDAGSPRDQISPFWVSTEPMSYIGWGKTTQLGMGLGLAMGAKLVHPNKTCINFWGDAAIGFTGMDFETAVRERIPILSCLMNNFSMAIELKVMPVSTEKYRSTDISGNYADMAKAFGGYGERVTDPNQIKAAIQRGIEQTKAGKPALLEFITAKETRVSKF
;
A
#
# COMPACT_ATOMS: atom_id res chain seq x y z
N SER A 1 13.61 -6.27 -3.26
CA SER A 1 12.21 -6.19 -3.67
C SER A 1 12.01 -5.10 -4.72
N LEU A 2 11.17 -5.35 -5.69
CA LEU A 2 10.77 -4.37 -6.72
C LEU A 2 9.51 -3.58 -6.32
N GLY A 3 8.87 -3.96 -5.24
CA GLY A 3 7.64 -3.38 -4.72
C GLY A 3 6.48 -4.37 -4.75
N SER A 4 5.32 -3.87 -4.37
CA SER A 4 4.04 -4.59 -4.40
C SER A 4 3.03 -3.80 -5.21
N GLY A 5 1.92 -4.43 -5.53
CA GLY A 5 0.85 -3.77 -6.24
C GLY A 5 -0.23 -4.74 -6.67
N GLY A 6 -1.25 -4.18 -7.28
CA GLY A 6 -2.37 -4.92 -7.84
C GLY A 6 -2.92 -4.17 -9.04
N ASN A 7 -3.99 -3.41 -8.86
CA ASN A 7 -4.52 -2.53 -9.88
C ASN A 7 -3.52 -1.40 -10.26
N ALA A 8 -2.76 -0.90 -9.28
CA ALA A 8 -1.62 -0.04 -9.48
C ALA A 8 -0.33 -0.79 -9.11
N VAL A 9 0.71 -0.63 -9.93
CA VAL A 9 1.95 -1.41 -9.82
C VAL A 9 3.15 -0.54 -10.21
N PRO A 10 4.34 -0.70 -9.56
CA PRO A 10 5.55 -0.03 -10.01
C PRO A 10 6.00 -0.54 -11.38
N LYS A 11 6.54 0.34 -12.23
CA LYS A 11 7.06 -0.06 -13.55
C LYS A 11 8.08 -1.20 -13.48
N PRO A 12 9.04 -1.23 -12.52
CA PRO A 12 9.96 -2.37 -12.39
C PRO A 12 9.25 -3.72 -12.22
N VAL A 13 8.19 -3.79 -11.40
CA VAL A 13 7.42 -5.03 -11.22
C VAL A 13 6.79 -5.47 -12.53
N HIS A 14 6.11 -4.56 -13.23
CA HIS A 14 5.50 -4.86 -14.52
C HIS A 14 6.55 -5.29 -15.56
N HIS A 15 7.67 -4.55 -15.66
CA HIS A 15 8.77 -4.83 -16.59
C HIS A 15 9.31 -6.25 -16.43
N PHE A 16 9.65 -6.64 -15.19
CA PHE A 16 10.24 -7.97 -14.94
C PHE A 16 9.21 -9.09 -15.09
N ILE A 17 7.94 -8.90 -14.71
CA ILE A 17 6.89 -9.88 -14.98
C ILE A 17 6.66 -10.05 -16.48
N ALA A 18 6.66 -8.95 -17.24
CA ALA A 18 6.45 -9.01 -18.70
C ALA A 18 7.61 -9.71 -19.43
N ASN A 19 8.84 -9.53 -18.98
CA ASN A 19 10.04 -10.04 -19.67
C ASN A 19 10.58 -11.36 -19.07
N ALA A 20 10.10 -11.81 -17.92
CA ALA A 20 10.52 -13.09 -17.33
C ALA A 20 10.22 -14.26 -18.24
N ASP A 21 11.16 -15.19 -18.38
CA ASP A 21 10.97 -16.50 -19.02
C ASP A 21 10.39 -17.55 -18.05
N LEU A 22 10.60 -17.33 -16.75
CA LEU A 22 10.10 -18.14 -15.65
C LEU A 22 9.54 -17.27 -14.53
N ILE A 23 8.38 -17.62 -14.03
CA ILE A 23 7.76 -17.01 -12.84
C ILE A 23 7.72 -18.06 -11.74
N ILE A 24 8.25 -17.76 -10.58
CA ILE A 24 8.19 -18.62 -9.40
C ILE A 24 7.29 -17.96 -8.37
N GLY A 25 6.13 -18.56 -8.09
CA GLY A 25 5.21 -18.13 -7.06
C GLY A 25 5.32 -19.00 -5.82
N ILE A 26 5.58 -18.39 -4.67
CA ILE A 26 5.72 -19.09 -3.40
C ILE A 26 4.74 -18.51 -2.39
N GLY A 27 3.90 -19.36 -1.79
CA GLY A 27 2.92 -18.95 -0.79
C GLY A 27 1.81 -18.04 -1.34
N CYS A 28 1.58 -18.06 -2.64
CA CYS A 28 0.52 -17.29 -3.30
C CYS A 28 -0.53 -18.23 -3.90
N SER A 29 -1.73 -17.73 -4.20
CA SER A 29 -2.81 -18.50 -4.81
C SER A 29 -2.92 -18.36 -6.32
N PHE A 30 -2.16 -17.42 -6.93
CA PHE A 30 -2.32 -16.98 -8.32
C PHE A 30 -3.78 -16.72 -8.73
N THR A 31 -4.63 -16.33 -7.77
CA THR A 31 -6.04 -16.03 -8.08
C THR A 31 -6.12 -14.76 -8.92
N GLU A 32 -6.75 -14.86 -10.09
CA GLU A 32 -7.03 -13.69 -10.92
C GLU A 32 -8.20 -12.89 -10.35
N THR A 33 -8.00 -11.57 -10.29
CA THR A 33 -9.04 -10.60 -9.92
C THR A 33 -8.93 -9.37 -10.81
N ASN A 34 -9.97 -8.54 -10.84
CA ASN A 34 -9.94 -7.26 -11.54
C ASN A 34 -8.95 -6.26 -10.93
N PHE A 35 -8.47 -6.52 -9.72
CA PHE A 35 -7.55 -5.66 -8.96
C PHE A 35 -6.16 -6.27 -8.81
N GLY A 36 -5.91 -7.45 -9.37
CA GLY A 36 -4.63 -8.14 -9.32
C GLY A 36 -3.73 -7.84 -10.52
N ILE A 37 -2.44 -8.20 -10.39
CA ILE A 37 -1.51 -8.21 -11.52
C ILE A 37 -1.92 -9.36 -12.45
N LYS A 38 -2.00 -9.05 -13.74
CA LYS A 38 -2.23 -10.08 -14.77
C LYS A 38 -0.89 -10.61 -15.28
N PHE A 39 -0.77 -11.93 -15.33
CA PHE A 39 0.43 -12.56 -15.86
C PHE A 39 0.30 -12.75 -17.39
N PRO A 40 1.35 -12.43 -18.17
CA PRO A 40 1.36 -12.68 -19.61
C PRO A 40 1.18 -14.18 -19.90
N LYS A 41 0.40 -14.50 -20.94
CA LYS A 41 0.21 -15.89 -21.37
C LYS A 41 1.53 -16.50 -21.88
N GLY A 42 1.64 -17.84 -21.76
CA GLY A 42 2.77 -18.60 -22.28
C GLY A 42 4.04 -18.58 -21.41
N LYS A 43 4.00 -17.97 -20.24
CA LYS A 43 5.12 -18.02 -19.28
C LYS A 43 5.20 -19.40 -18.61
N LYS A 44 6.43 -19.86 -18.36
CA LYS A 44 6.66 -21.00 -17.47
C LYS A 44 6.41 -20.57 -16.04
N ILE A 45 5.64 -21.36 -15.29
CA ILE A 45 5.27 -21.03 -13.90
C ILE A 45 5.58 -22.21 -13.00
N VAL A 46 6.39 -21.96 -11.98
CA VAL A 46 6.55 -22.85 -10.82
C VAL A 46 5.68 -22.29 -9.70
N HIS A 47 4.75 -23.07 -9.21
CA HIS A 47 3.80 -22.67 -8.18
C HIS A 47 3.99 -23.52 -6.93
N ALA A 48 4.54 -22.94 -5.87
CA ALA A 48 4.68 -23.55 -4.56
C ALA A 48 3.62 -23.01 -3.61
N THR A 49 2.74 -23.88 -3.11
CA THR A 49 1.64 -23.52 -2.22
C THR A 49 1.36 -24.61 -1.19
N LEU A 50 0.88 -24.23 -0.01
CA LEU A 50 0.44 -25.19 1.01
C LEU A 50 -0.91 -25.82 0.66
N ASP A 51 -1.80 -25.08 -0.03
CA ASP A 51 -3.13 -25.54 -0.41
C ASP A 51 -3.12 -26.10 -1.85
N PRO A 52 -3.32 -27.43 -2.03
CA PRO A 52 -3.36 -28.04 -3.37
C PRO A 52 -4.48 -27.50 -4.24
N ASN A 53 -5.56 -26.95 -3.67
CA ASN A 53 -6.66 -26.37 -4.44
C ASN A 53 -6.28 -25.04 -5.13
N HIS A 54 -5.17 -24.44 -4.76
CA HIS A 54 -4.65 -23.27 -5.46
C HIS A 54 -3.94 -23.63 -6.78
N LEU A 55 -3.46 -24.89 -6.94
CA LEU A 55 -2.77 -25.29 -8.16
C LEU A 55 -3.73 -25.31 -9.35
N ASN A 56 -3.29 -24.68 -10.45
CA ASN A 56 -4.04 -24.63 -11.71
C ASN A 56 -5.46 -24.05 -11.62
N LYS A 57 -5.73 -23.26 -10.57
CA LYS A 57 -7.06 -22.67 -10.37
C LYS A 57 -7.37 -21.64 -11.46
N ASP A 58 -6.61 -20.56 -11.51
CA ASP A 58 -6.79 -19.48 -12.49
C ASP A 58 -5.59 -19.37 -13.45
N VAL A 59 -4.41 -19.78 -12.99
CA VAL A 59 -3.18 -19.78 -13.78
C VAL A 59 -2.60 -21.18 -13.84
N VAL A 60 -2.37 -21.69 -15.06
CA VAL A 60 -1.82 -23.02 -15.28
C VAL A 60 -0.33 -23.03 -14.93
N SER A 61 0.06 -23.91 -14.02
CA SER A 61 1.45 -24.09 -13.59
C SER A 61 2.18 -25.09 -14.48
N THR A 62 3.42 -24.79 -14.84
CA THR A 62 4.32 -25.76 -15.49
C THR A 62 4.78 -26.82 -14.49
N VAL A 63 5.04 -26.39 -13.24
CA VAL A 63 5.39 -27.26 -12.12
C VAL A 63 4.61 -26.80 -10.89
N GLY A 64 3.89 -27.71 -10.25
CA GLY A 64 3.20 -27.48 -8.97
C GLY A 64 3.93 -28.18 -7.83
N LEU A 65 4.17 -27.46 -6.74
CA LEU A 65 4.78 -27.97 -5.51
C LEU A 65 3.81 -27.73 -4.35
N VAL A 66 3.40 -28.80 -3.66
CA VAL A 66 2.54 -28.70 -2.47
C VAL A 66 3.40 -28.92 -1.24
N GLY A 67 3.48 -27.90 -0.38
CA GLY A 67 4.26 -27.95 0.84
C GLY A 67 4.40 -26.61 1.52
N ASP A 68 4.96 -26.66 2.72
CA ASP A 68 5.35 -25.46 3.47
C ASP A 68 6.38 -24.62 2.68
N ALA A 69 6.21 -23.30 2.70
CA ALA A 69 7.06 -22.41 1.90
C ALA A 69 8.52 -22.42 2.33
N ALA A 70 8.82 -22.52 3.64
CA ALA A 70 10.18 -22.54 4.15
C ALA A 70 10.87 -23.87 3.78
N LEU A 71 10.21 -25.00 4.01
CA LEU A 71 10.73 -26.33 3.65
C LEU A 71 10.92 -26.48 2.13
N THR A 72 10.00 -25.93 1.32
CA THR A 72 10.13 -25.93 -0.14
C THR A 72 11.31 -25.08 -0.59
N LEU A 73 11.53 -23.91 0.01
CA LEU A 73 12.69 -23.05 -0.30
C LEU A 73 14.00 -23.72 0.11
N ASP A 74 14.06 -24.34 1.28
CA ASP A 74 15.27 -25.05 1.76
C ASP A 74 15.64 -26.20 0.80
N ALA A 75 14.66 -27.01 0.40
CA ALA A 75 14.88 -28.08 -0.58
C ALA A 75 15.35 -27.53 -1.93
N LEU A 76 14.71 -26.48 -2.45
CA LEU A 76 15.09 -25.84 -3.71
C LEU A 76 16.49 -25.26 -3.66
N ILE A 77 16.87 -24.59 -2.56
CA ILE A 77 18.23 -24.05 -2.35
C ILE A 77 19.24 -25.18 -2.29
N GLY A 78 18.91 -26.29 -1.63
CA GLY A 78 19.75 -27.50 -1.56
C GLY A 78 20.08 -28.05 -2.94
N GLU A 79 19.05 -28.25 -3.78
CA GLU A 79 19.21 -28.75 -5.16
C GLU A 79 19.99 -27.78 -6.06
N LEU A 80 19.70 -26.47 -5.95
CA LEU A 80 20.40 -25.44 -6.72
C LEU A 80 21.90 -25.37 -6.38
N LYS A 81 22.27 -25.52 -5.10
CA LYS A 81 23.67 -25.56 -4.68
C LYS A 81 24.44 -26.75 -5.26
N GLN A 82 23.78 -27.89 -5.49
CA GLN A 82 24.38 -29.06 -6.12
C GLN A 82 24.49 -28.90 -7.65
N SER A 83 23.52 -28.24 -8.27
CA SER A 83 23.39 -28.13 -9.72
C SER A 83 24.16 -26.92 -10.29
N ILE A 84 24.25 -25.83 -9.57
CA ILE A 84 24.89 -24.57 -10.02
C ILE A 84 26.36 -24.54 -9.54
N LYS A 85 27.28 -24.60 -10.51
CA LYS A 85 28.72 -24.62 -10.23
C LYS A 85 29.34 -23.23 -10.00
N SER A 86 28.66 -22.17 -10.42
CA SER A 86 29.17 -20.79 -10.26
C SER A 86 28.02 -19.82 -10.07
N ASN A 87 28.22 -18.80 -9.23
CA ASN A 87 27.25 -17.72 -9.09
C ASN A 87 27.22 -16.87 -10.37
N ARG A 88 26.01 -16.51 -10.80
CA ARG A 88 25.81 -15.55 -11.89
C ARG A 88 26.12 -14.13 -11.38
N ASP A 89 26.82 -13.35 -12.19
CA ASP A 89 27.02 -11.91 -11.89
C ASP A 89 25.67 -11.17 -11.99
N PRO A 90 25.21 -10.53 -10.90
CA PRO A 90 23.95 -9.81 -10.87
C PRO A 90 24.02 -8.40 -11.48
N SER A 91 25.19 -7.90 -11.85
CA SER A 91 25.43 -6.49 -12.21
C SER A 91 24.51 -5.98 -13.32
N ALA A 92 24.29 -6.78 -14.35
CA ALA A 92 23.41 -6.41 -15.47
C ALA A 92 21.96 -6.25 -15.02
N VAL A 93 21.45 -7.15 -14.18
CA VAL A 93 20.07 -7.09 -13.65
C VAL A 93 19.92 -5.92 -12.68
N VAL A 94 20.91 -5.66 -11.84
CA VAL A 94 20.89 -4.51 -10.92
C VAL A 94 20.84 -3.21 -11.71
N LYS A 95 21.63 -3.09 -12.78
CA LYS A 95 21.62 -1.92 -13.68
C LYS A 95 20.22 -1.74 -14.32
N GLU A 96 19.67 -2.80 -14.89
CA GLU A 96 18.35 -2.79 -15.52
C GLU A 96 17.25 -2.37 -14.52
N ILE A 97 17.27 -2.88 -13.28
CA ILE A 97 16.34 -2.49 -12.22
C ILE A 97 16.45 -0.98 -11.95
N THR A 98 17.68 -0.47 -11.86
CA THR A 98 17.94 0.95 -11.59
C THR A 98 17.42 1.84 -12.70
N GLU A 99 17.74 1.54 -13.95
CA GLU A 99 17.32 2.30 -15.13
C GLU A 99 15.78 2.35 -15.25
N VAL A 100 15.11 1.20 -15.14
CA VAL A 100 13.63 1.13 -15.22
C VAL A 100 12.98 1.89 -14.07
N ARG A 101 13.57 1.84 -12.87
CA ARG A 101 13.05 2.57 -11.70
C ARG A 101 13.25 4.07 -11.84
N GLU A 102 14.40 4.52 -12.29
CA GLU A 102 14.70 5.95 -12.50
C GLU A 102 13.80 6.56 -13.56
N GLU A 103 13.60 5.87 -14.70
CA GLU A 103 12.68 6.29 -15.75
C GLU A 103 11.24 6.42 -15.22
N TRP A 104 10.79 5.44 -14.46
CA TRP A 104 9.46 5.48 -13.85
C TRP A 104 9.31 6.61 -12.83
N MET A 105 10.28 6.76 -11.93
CA MET A 105 10.25 7.81 -10.91
C MET A 105 10.31 9.21 -11.52
N ALA A 106 11.02 9.41 -12.64
CA ALA A 106 11.05 10.68 -13.34
C ALA A 106 9.65 11.14 -13.80
N GLN A 107 8.78 10.20 -14.19
CA GLN A 107 7.40 10.49 -14.60
C GLN A 107 6.51 10.91 -13.42
N TRP A 108 6.82 10.47 -12.20
CA TRP A 108 6.05 10.74 -10.99
C TRP A 108 6.58 11.90 -10.16
N LYS A 109 7.83 12.28 -10.39
CA LYS A 109 8.51 13.36 -9.66
C LYS A 109 7.71 14.67 -9.60
N PRO A 110 7.03 15.13 -10.67
CA PRO A 110 6.19 16.32 -10.61
C PRO A 110 5.06 16.22 -9.55
N LEU A 111 4.40 15.06 -9.42
CA LEU A 111 3.33 14.85 -8.43
C LEU A 111 3.89 14.62 -7.02
N LEU A 112 5.01 13.90 -6.92
CA LEU A 112 5.68 13.62 -5.63
C LEU A 112 6.25 14.89 -4.98
N ASN A 113 6.60 15.90 -5.77
CA ASN A 113 7.14 17.18 -5.29
C ASN A 113 6.19 18.36 -5.55
N SER A 114 4.92 18.10 -5.85
CA SER A 114 3.94 19.16 -6.14
C SER A 114 3.74 20.09 -4.94
N ASN A 115 3.71 21.38 -5.20
CA ASN A 115 3.34 22.42 -4.23
C ASN A 115 1.93 23.01 -4.52
N GLU A 116 1.14 22.34 -5.33
CA GLU A 116 -0.22 22.75 -5.65
C GLU A 116 -1.18 22.52 -4.49
N ALA A 117 -2.21 23.35 -4.41
CA ALA A 117 -3.35 23.19 -3.53
C ALA A 117 -4.63 23.10 -4.38
N PRO A 118 -5.53 22.13 -4.11
CA PRO A 118 -5.46 21.10 -3.07
C PRO A 118 -4.25 20.16 -3.22
N ILE A 119 -3.77 19.62 -2.09
CA ILE A 119 -2.52 18.85 -2.00
C ILE A 119 -2.55 17.60 -2.92
N SER A 120 -1.46 17.35 -3.64
CA SER A 120 -1.27 16.06 -4.31
C SER A 120 -1.16 14.92 -3.29
N PRO A 121 -1.98 13.85 -3.36
CA PRO A 121 -1.85 12.70 -2.46
C PRO A 121 -0.47 12.04 -2.59
N TYR A 122 0.17 12.11 -3.74
CA TYR A 122 1.52 11.60 -3.97
C TYR A 122 2.58 12.40 -3.20
N ARG A 123 2.38 13.71 -3.02
CA ARG A 123 3.27 14.53 -2.17
C ARG A 123 3.16 14.08 -0.71
N VAL A 124 1.98 13.77 -0.21
CA VAL A 124 1.81 13.23 1.16
C VAL A 124 2.55 11.91 1.32
N ILE A 125 2.40 10.98 0.36
CA ILE A 125 3.09 9.69 0.37
C ILE A 125 4.60 9.89 0.40
N TRP A 126 5.13 10.79 -0.43
CA TRP A 126 6.56 11.07 -0.50
C TRP A 126 7.12 11.61 0.81
N GLU A 127 6.45 12.60 1.40
CA GLU A 127 6.86 13.18 2.69
C GLU A 127 6.70 12.18 3.85
N LEU A 128 5.69 11.31 3.79
CA LEU A 128 5.49 10.26 4.78
C LEU A 128 6.63 9.25 4.76
N MET A 129 7.05 8.81 3.56
CA MET A 129 8.21 7.93 3.40
C MET A 129 9.50 8.59 3.88
N ALA A 130 9.71 9.86 3.54
CA ALA A 130 10.90 10.61 3.96
C ALA A 130 10.92 10.93 5.47
N GLY A 131 9.73 11.04 6.08
CA GLY A 131 9.56 11.38 7.50
C GLY A 131 9.55 10.18 8.45
N THR A 132 9.64 8.95 7.96
CA THR A 132 9.55 7.71 8.75
C THR A 132 10.77 6.82 8.56
N ASP A 133 11.10 6.06 9.61
CA ASP A 133 12.12 5.00 9.53
C ASP A 133 11.46 3.69 9.05
N PRO A 134 11.77 3.17 7.85
CA PRO A 134 11.13 1.98 7.31
C PRO A 134 11.33 0.71 8.17
N LYS A 135 12.41 0.62 8.94
CA LYS A 135 12.65 -0.51 9.86
C LYS A 135 11.73 -0.50 11.06
N ASN A 136 11.34 0.70 11.51
CA ASN A 136 10.52 0.90 12.69
C ASN A 136 9.09 1.34 12.36
N THR A 137 8.68 1.23 11.11
CA THR A 137 7.34 1.63 10.67
C THR A 137 6.55 0.42 10.16
N ILE A 138 5.30 0.30 10.59
CA ILE A 138 4.31 -0.58 10.00
C ILE A 138 3.22 0.32 9.41
N ILE A 139 2.91 0.12 8.14
CA ILE A 139 1.83 0.85 7.49
C ILE A 139 0.73 -0.08 7.05
N THR A 140 -0.50 0.38 7.23
CA THR A 140 -1.70 -0.24 6.67
C THR A 140 -2.32 0.72 5.67
N HIS A 141 -3.02 0.19 4.70
CA HIS A 141 -3.78 1.00 3.76
C HIS A 141 -5.23 0.55 3.69
N ASP A 142 -6.06 1.46 3.23
CA ASP A 142 -7.46 1.19 2.98
C ASP A 142 -7.75 1.00 1.48
N ALA A 143 -8.98 0.59 1.15
CA ALA A 143 -9.44 0.41 -0.22
C ALA A 143 -9.53 1.74 -1.00
N GLY A 144 -9.78 1.64 -2.28
CA GLY A 144 -9.97 2.78 -3.16
C GLY A 144 -8.67 3.45 -3.58
N SER A 145 -8.72 4.75 -3.82
CA SER A 145 -7.58 5.55 -4.26
C SER A 145 -6.36 5.45 -3.33
N PRO A 146 -6.48 5.46 -2.00
CA PRO A 146 -5.33 5.33 -1.10
C PRO A 146 -4.49 4.08 -1.36
N ARG A 147 -5.12 2.91 -1.57
CA ARG A 147 -4.41 1.67 -1.94
C ARG A 147 -3.61 1.85 -3.23
N ASP A 148 -4.28 2.31 -4.28
CA ASP A 148 -3.68 2.38 -5.62
C ASP A 148 -2.61 3.47 -5.72
N GLN A 149 -2.67 4.48 -4.83
CA GLN A 149 -1.69 5.55 -4.76
C GLN A 149 -0.46 5.16 -3.96
N ILE A 150 -0.62 4.51 -2.79
CA ILE A 150 0.53 4.21 -1.92
C ILE A 150 1.29 2.95 -2.32
N SER A 151 0.57 1.90 -2.76
CA SER A 151 1.17 0.58 -3.03
C SER A 151 2.37 0.61 -3.99
N PRO A 152 2.37 1.38 -5.09
CA PRO A 152 3.52 1.41 -5.99
C PRO A 152 4.77 2.08 -5.42
N PHE A 153 4.61 3.01 -4.47
CA PHE A 153 5.69 3.88 -4.01
C PHE A 153 6.24 3.48 -2.65
N TRP A 154 5.43 2.88 -1.77
CA TRP A 154 5.87 2.53 -0.44
C TRP A 154 6.93 1.43 -0.46
N VAL A 155 8.07 1.68 0.18
CA VAL A 155 9.18 0.74 0.28
C VAL A 155 9.19 0.10 1.66
N SER A 156 8.86 -1.19 1.71
CA SER A 156 8.97 -2.02 2.93
C SER A 156 10.32 -2.72 2.96
N THR A 157 11.01 -2.61 4.08
CA THR A 157 12.33 -3.24 4.30
C THR A 157 12.27 -4.40 5.28
N GLU A 158 11.20 -4.51 6.04
CA GLU A 158 11.00 -5.54 7.05
C GLU A 158 9.78 -6.41 6.73
N PRO A 159 9.80 -7.70 7.05
CA PRO A 159 8.62 -8.55 6.95
C PRO A 159 7.43 -7.97 7.75
N MET A 160 6.22 -8.10 7.20
CA MET A 160 4.97 -7.65 7.83
C MET A 160 4.92 -6.14 8.13
N SER A 161 5.78 -5.32 7.50
CA SER A 161 5.76 -3.86 7.69
C SER A 161 4.81 -3.10 6.76
N TYR A 162 4.24 -3.79 5.76
CA TYR A 162 3.18 -3.28 4.88
C TYR A 162 2.02 -4.25 4.90
N ILE A 163 0.90 -3.86 5.53
CA ILE A 163 -0.24 -4.73 5.76
C ILE A 163 -1.42 -4.22 4.93
N GLY A 164 -1.79 -5.00 3.95
CA GLY A 164 -3.02 -4.82 3.20
C GLY A 164 -4.01 -5.95 3.51
N TRP A 165 -5.23 -5.81 3.02
CA TRP A 165 -6.31 -6.77 3.25
C TRP A 165 -6.56 -7.67 2.02
N GLY A 166 -5.56 -7.82 1.17
CA GLY A 166 -5.59 -8.77 0.07
C GLY A 166 -6.62 -8.42 -1.01
N LYS A 167 -7.60 -9.30 -1.23
CA LYS A 167 -8.53 -9.24 -2.37
C LYS A 167 -9.92 -8.73 -2.02
N THR A 168 -10.20 -8.38 -0.76
CA THR A 168 -11.56 -8.09 -0.29
C THR A 168 -12.10 -6.74 -0.70
N THR A 169 -11.25 -5.75 -0.93
CA THR A 169 -11.57 -4.37 -1.34
C THR A 169 -12.55 -3.61 -0.42
N GLN A 170 -12.71 -4.04 0.84
CA GLN A 170 -13.59 -3.38 1.79
C GLN A 170 -12.98 -2.08 2.32
N LEU A 171 -13.81 -1.05 2.45
CA LEU A 171 -13.45 0.21 3.08
C LEU A 171 -13.50 0.10 4.62
N GLY A 172 -12.57 0.78 5.30
CA GLY A 172 -12.53 0.90 6.76
C GLY A 172 -11.62 -0.11 7.47
N MET A 173 -11.04 -1.09 6.79
CA MET A 173 -10.22 -2.11 7.46
C MET A 173 -8.86 -1.59 7.94
N GLY A 174 -8.31 -0.57 7.29
CA GLY A 174 -6.96 -0.08 7.56
C GLY A 174 -6.77 0.38 9.00
N LEU A 175 -7.76 1.02 9.59
CA LEU A 175 -7.71 1.50 10.98
C LEU A 175 -7.54 0.36 11.98
N GLY A 176 -8.39 -0.66 11.92
CA GLY A 176 -8.31 -1.83 12.81
C GLY A 176 -7.00 -2.61 12.66
N LEU A 177 -6.49 -2.73 11.41
CA LEU A 177 -5.19 -3.36 11.14
C LEU A 177 -4.03 -2.57 11.78
N ALA A 178 -4.05 -1.23 11.71
CA ALA A 178 -3.03 -0.39 12.34
C ALA A 178 -3.08 -0.48 13.88
N MET A 179 -4.29 -0.51 14.46
CA MET A 179 -4.48 -0.72 15.91
C MET A 179 -3.94 -2.08 16.34
N GLY A 180 -4.28 -3.15 15.63
CA GLY A 180 -3.76 -4.50 15.89
C GLY A 180 -2.25 -4.57 15.77
N ALA A 181 -1.67 -3.96 14.73
CA ALA A 181 -0.22 -3.88 14.56
C ALA A 181 0.46 -3.14 15.74
N LYS A 182 -0.17 -2.06 16.24
CA LYS A 182 0.37 -1.30 17.38
C LYS A 182 0.33 -2.09 18.68
N LEU A 183 -0.69 -2.91 18.90
CA LEU A 183 -0.78 -3.79 20.07
C LEU A 183 0.32 -4.87 20.07
N VAL A 184 0.61 -5.43 18.89
CA VAL A 184 1.67 -6.46 18.74
C VAL A 184 3.07 -5.84 18.75
N HIS A 185 3.22 -4.63 18.20
CA HIS A 185 4.50 -3.94 18.07
C HIS A 185 4.44 -2.54 18.73
N PRO A 186 4.38 -2.46 20.07
CA PRO A 186 4.14 -1.21 20.79
C PRO A 186 5.22 -0.13 20.55
N ASN A 187 6.44 -0.55 20.19
CA ASN A 187 7.57 0.35 19.96
C ASN A 187 7.67 0.86 18.51
N LYS A 188 6.91 0.27 17.57
CA LYS A 188 6.92 0.71 16.17
C LYS A 188 5.93 1.85 15.92
N THR A 189 6.23 2.69 14.94
CA THR A 189 5.27 3.65 14.40
C THR A 189 4.28 2.89 13.53
N CYS A 190 3.01 2.82 13.94
CA CYS A 190 1.96 2.17 13.17
C CYS A 190 1.10 3.23 12.50
N ILE A 191 1.00 3.17 11.17
CA ILE A 191 0.35 4.18 10.34
C ILE A 191 -0.86 3.55 9.65
N ASN A 192 -2.00 4.23 9.69
CA ASN A 192 -3.15 3.94 8.83
C ASN A 192 -3.21 4.99 7.71
N PHE A 193 -3.20 4.55 6.44
CA PHE A 193 -3.31 5.41 5.27
C PHE A 193 -4.64 5.16 4.56
N TRP A 194 -5.57 6.11 4.60
CA TRP A 194 -6.94 5.92 4.13
C TRP A 194 -7.57 7.17 3.52
N GLY A 195 -8.78 7.01 2.97
CA GLY A 195 -9.55 8.10 2.37
C GLY A 195 -10.79 8.48 3.17
N ASP A 196 -11.40 9.58 2.78
CA ASP A 196 -12.61 10.15 3.37
C ASP A 196 -13.85 9.24 3.26
N ALA A 197 -13.94 8.39 2.24
CA ALA A 197 -14.97 7.37 2.19
C ALA A 197 -14.72 6.26 3.23
N ALA A 198 -13.47 5.84 3.41
CA ALA A 198 -13.13 4.75 4.33
C ALA A 198 -13.38 5.11 5.80
N ILE A 199 -13.09 6.34 6.21
CA ILE A 199 -13.35 6.80 7.57
C ILE A 199 -14.87 6.82 7.88
N GLY A 200 -15.72 6.98 6.88
CA GLY A 200 -17.16 6.86 7.04
C GLY A 200 -17.65 5.48 7.51
N PHE A 201 -16.85 4.43 7.31
CA PHE A 201 -17.21 3.06 7.72
C PHE A 201 -16.75 2.73 9.15
N THR A 202 -15.54 3.14 9.55
CA THR A 202 -14.94 2.73 10.83
C THR A 202 -14.30 3.89 11.60
N GLY A 203 -14.54 5.13 11.19
CA GLY A 203 -13.92 6.30 11.85
C GLY A 203 -14.26 6.42 13.34
N MET A 204 -15.39 5.86 13.77
CA MET A 204 -15.78 5.81 15.18
C MET A 204 -14.83 4.94 16.02
N ASP A 205 -14.16 3.96 15.42
CA ASP A 205 -13.17 3.11 16.12
C ASP A 205 -11.90 3.90 16.51
N PHE A 206 -11.73 5.11 15.97
CA PHE A 206 -10.67 6.03 16.46
C PHE A 206 -10.92 6.44 17.93
N GLU A 207 -12.18 6.51 18.39
CA GLU A 207 -12.52 6.64 19.81
C GLU A 207 -11.92 5.48 20.62
N THR A 208 -12.07 4.26 20.14
CA THR A 208 -11.48 3.09 20.78
C THR A 208 -9.96 3.20 20.88
N ALA A 209 -9.29 3.67 19.82
CA ALA A 209 -7.85 3.90 19.88
C ALA A 209 -7.48 4.93 20.95
N VAL A 210 -8.27 5.98 21.14
CA VAL A 210 -8.07 6.99 22.18
C VAL A 210 -8.32 6.41 23.58
N ARG A 211 -9.45 5.78 23.78
CA ARG A 211 -9.86 5.21 25.08
C ARG A 211 -8.91 4.11 25.55
N GLU A 212 -8.47 3.23 24.65
CA GLU A 212 -7.54 2.14 24.95
C GLU A 212 -6.07 2.54 24.84
N ARG A 213 -5.78 3.82 24.56
CA ARG A 213 -4.41 4.35 24.43
C ARG A 213 -3.56 3.55 23.43
N ILE A 214 -4.11 3.33 22.23
CA ILE A 214 -3.42 2.68 21.10
C ILE A 214 -2.88 3.77 20.17
N PRO A 215 -1.64 4.26 20.37
CA PRO A 215 -1.13 5.47 19.72
C PRO A 215 -0.70 5.20 18.28
N ILE A 216 -1.67 5.16 17.38
CA ILE A 216 -1.48 5.08 15.93
C ILE A 216 -1.41 6.46 15.28
N LEU A 217 -0.75 6.56 14.13
CA LEU A 217 -0.81 7.73 13.24
C LEU A 217 -1.77 7.43 12.09
N SER A 218 -2.89 8.13 12.05
CA SER A 218 -3.89 8.02 10.98
C SER A 218 -3.70 9.16 9.97
N CYS A 219 -3.36 8.82 8.72
CA CYS A 219 -3.17 9.75 7.61
C CYS A 219 -4.36 9.67 6.67
N LEU A 220 -5.24 10.66 6.72
CA LEU A 220 -6.47 10.73 5.96
C LEU A 220 -6.32 11.62 4.73
N MET A 221 -6.53 11.03 3.56
CA MET A 221 -6.62 11.74 2.28
C MET A 221 -8.05 12.19 2.07
N ASN A 222 -8.37 13.45 2.39
CA ASN A 222 -9.70 14.01 2.22
C ASN A 222 -9.78 14.83 0.93
N ASN A 223 -10.41 14.29 -0.09
CA ASN A 223 -10.70 14.98 -1.34
C ASN A 223 -12.19 15.29 -1.53
N PHE A 224 -12.99 15.06 -0.47
CA PHE A 224 -14.45 15.24 -0.44
C PHE A 224 -15.19 14.40 -1.48
N SER A 225 -14.64 13.22 -1.84
CA SER A 225 -15.26 12.41 -2.88
C SER A 225 -14.84 10.94 -2.83
N MET A 226 -15.74 10.04 -3.17
CA MET A 226 -15.40 8.70 -3.63
C MET A 226 -14.76 8.79 -5.04
N ALA A 227 -13.55 9.36 -5.12
CA ALA A 227 -12.95 9.79 -6.38
C ALA A 227 -12.73 8.65 -7.40
N ILE A 228 -12.49 7.41 -6.94
CA ILE A 228 -12.35 6.25 -7.83
C ILE A 228 -13.67 5.93 -8.56
N GLU A 229 -14.82 6.26 -7.96
CA GLU A 229 -16.15 5.96 -8.49
C GLU A 229 -16.67 7.02 -9.48
N LEU A 230 -16.03 8.17 -9.58
CA LEU A 230 -16.45 9.23 -10.50
C LEU A 230 -16.58 8.77 -11.96
N LYS A 231 -15.70 7.86 -12.39
CA LYS A 231 -15.73 7.29 -13.75
C LYS A 231 -16.72 6.12 -13.90
N VAL A 232 -17.08 5.48 -12.80
CA VAL A 232 -17.93 4.27 -12.78
C VAL A 232 -19.40 4.67 -12.65
N MET A 233 -19.69 5.75 -11.92
CA MET A 233 -21.07 6.19 -11.63
C MET A 233 -21.34 7.63 -12.12
N PRO A 234 -21.11 7.98 -13.40
CA PRO A 234 -21.25 9.37 -13.86
C PRO A 234 -22.68 9.88 -13.76
N VAL A 235 -23.68 9.06 -14.10
CA VAL A 235 -25.10 9.46 -14.10
C VAL A 235 -25.61 9.70 -12.67
N SER A 236 -25.28 8.82 -11.73
CA SER A 236 -25.73 9.01 -10.33
C SER A 236 -24.98 10.13 -9.64
N THR A 237 -23.71 10.35 -10.02
CA THR A 237 -22.93 11.48 -9.54
C THR A 237 -23.53 12.81 -9.99
N GLU A 238 -23.90 12.93 -11.25
CA GLU A 238 -24.54 14.13 -11.80
C GLU A 238 -25.91 14.39 -11.17
N LYS A 239 -26.76 13.37 -11.09
CA LYS A 239 -28.16 13.54 -10.64
C LYS A 239 -28.32 13.62 -9.12
N TYR A 240 -27.51 12.89 -8.37
CA TYR A 240 -27.72 12.68 -6.94
C TYR A 240 -26.48 13.00 -6.08
N ARG A 241 -25.41 13.47 -6.69
CA ARG A 241 -24.13 13.73 -5.99
C ARG A 241 -23.65 12.53 -5.18
N SER A 242 -23.86 11.33 -5.71
CA SER A 242 -23.66 10.05 -5.00
C SER A 242 -22.20 9.78 -4.62
N THR A 243 -21.25 10.49 -5.19
CA THR A 243 -19.83 10.39 -4.87
C THR A 243 -19.33 11.48 -3.91
N ASP A 244 -20.18 12.45 -3.55
CA ASP A 244 -19.77 13.53 -2.65
C ASP A 244 -19.65 13.03 -1.21
N ILE A 245 -18.59 13.46 -0.56
CA ILE A 245 -18.30 13.20 0.86
C ILE A 245 -18.05 14.55 1.54
N SER A 246 -18.43 14.66 2.80
CA SER A 246 -18.16 15.83 3.62
C SER A 246 -17.66 15.43 5.00
N GLY A 247 -16.94 16.30 5.65
CA GLY A 247 -16.52 16.09 7.03
C GLY A 247 -15.34 16.97 7.45
N ASN A 248 -15.20 17.13 8.75
CA ASN A 248 -14.02 17.68 9.41
C ASN A 248 -13.48 16.64 10.38
N TYR A 249 -12.62 15.79 9.86
CA TYR A 249 -12.16 14.60 10.57
C TYR A 249 -11.06 14.90 11.59
N ALA A 250 -10.31 15.97 11.39
CA ALA A 250 -9.35 16.45 12.39
C ALA A 250 -10.06 16.90 13.67
N ASP A 251 -11.20 17.58 13.55
CA ASP A 251 -11.97 17.99 14.72
C ASP A 251 -12.73 16.82 15.37
N MET A 252 -13.16 15.84 14.57
CA MET A 252 -13.68 14.58 15.09
C MET A 252 -12.64 13.87 15.98
N ALA A 253 -11.41 13.77 15.55
CA ALA A 253 -10.33 13.16 16.34
C ALA A 253 -10.10 13.92 17.66
N LYS A 254 -10.15 15.25 17.64
CA LYS A 254 -10.07 16.09 18.85
C LYS A 254 -11.26 15.86 19.79
N ALA A 255 -12.47 15.75 19.23
CA ALA A 255 -13.68 15.49 20.02
C ALA A 255 -13.60 14.16 20.78
N PHE A 256 -12.92 13.15 20.25
CA PHE A 256 -12.63 11.89 20.95
C PHE A 256 -11.49 12.00 21.95
N GLY A 257 -10.77 13.14 22.03
CA GLY A 257 -9.61 13.33 22.91
C GLY A 257 -8.27 12.95 22.27
N GLY A 258 -8.24 12.58 21.01
CA GLY A 258 -7.04 12.37 20.21
C GLY A 258 -6.36 13.66 19.77
N TYR A 259 -5.27 13.54 19.01
CA TYR A 259 -4.72 14.64 18.25
C TYR A 259 -5.34 14.69 16.87
N GLY A 260 -5.76 15.86 16.44
CA GLY A 260 -6.31 16.08 15.10
C GLY A 260 -5.68 17.34 14.48
N GLU A 261 -5.20 17.22 13.24
CA GLU A 261 -4.64 18.35 12.49
C GLU A 261 -5.10 18.31 11.04
N ARG A 262 -5.67 19.42 10.54
CA ARG A 262 -6.01 19.58 9.11
C ARG A 262 -4.90 20.33 8.40
N VAL A 263 -4.43 19.76 7.31
CA VAL A 263 -3.32 20.25 6.49
C VAL A 263 -3.84 20.60 5.09
N THR A 264 -3.72 21.87 4.72
CA THR A 264 -4.17 22.41 3.42
C THR A 264 -3.02 22.95 2.58
N ASP A 265 -1.87 23.24 3.22
CA ASP A 265 -0.66 23.76 2.56
C ASP A 265 0.37 22.62 2.39
N PRO A 266 0.80 22.30 1.17
CA PRO A 266 1.81 21.27 0.91
C PRO A 266 3.14 21.51 1.66
N ASN A 267 3.49 22.74 1.96
CA ASN A 267 4.71 23.06 2.72
C ASN A 267 4.63 22.67 4.20
N GLN A 268 3.43 22.41 4.72
CA GLN A 268 3.21 22.02 6.10
C GLN A 268 3.17 20.49 6.30
N ILE A 269 3.14 19.69 5.22
CA ILE A 269 3.00 18.22 5.29
C ILE A 269 4.07 17.60 6.17
N LYS A 270 5.34 17.90 5.90
CA LYS A 270 6.47 17.34 6.66
C LYS A 270 6.39 17.66 8.15
N ALA A 271 6.11 18.90 8.49
CA ALA A 271 5.99 19.34 9.88
C ALA A 271 4.78 18.70 10.58
N ALA A 272 3.64 18.56 9.88
CA ALA A 272 2.46 17.88 10.41
C ALA A 272 2.73 16.40 10.69
N ILE A 273 3.40 15.69 9.78
CA ILE A 273 3.80 14.28 9.98
C ILE A 273 4.68 14.15 11.22
N GLN A 274 5.66 15.04 11.40
CA GLN A 274 6.53 15.02 12.57
C GLN A 274 5.73 15.23 13.86
N ARG A 275 4.83 16.23 13.90
CA ARG A 275 3.94 16.45 15.07
C ARG A 275 3.07 15.23 15.34
N GLY A 276 2.47 14.63 14.32
CA GLY A 276 1.67 13.41 14.46
C GLY A 276 2.47 12.26 15.07
N ILE A 277 3.70 12.03 14.60
CA ILE A 277 4.61 11.00 15.14
C ILE A 277 4.96 11.32 16.61
N GLU A 278 5.24 12.57 16.95
CA GLU A 278 5.53 12.99 18.33
C GLU A 278 4.33 12.73 19.27
N GLN A 279 3.10 13.01 18.82
CA GLN A 279 1.90 12.67 19.58
C GLN A 279 1.78 11.18 19.84
N THR A 280 2.04 10.33 18.83
CA THR A 280 2.00 8.87 19.00
C THR A 280 3.08 8.38 19.97
N LYS A 281 4.28 8.96 19.93
CA LYS A 281 5.35 8.67 20.91
C LYS A 281 4.98 9.10 22.34
N ALA A 282 4.19 10.17 22.47
CA ALA A 282 3.62 10.60 23.74
C ALA A 282 2.41 9.76 24.20
N GLY A 283 2.06 8.69 23.50
CA GLY A 283 0.96 7.79 23.84
C GLY A 283 -0.42 8.26 23.36
N LYS A 284 -0.50 9.27 22.48
CA LYS A 284 -1.74 9.84 21.99
C LYS A 284 -1.99 9.47 20.53
N PRO A 285 -3.12 8.84 20.18
CA PRO A 285 -3.50 8.63 18.78
C PRO A 285 -3.61 9.96 18.04
N ALA A 286 -3.10 10.00 16.80
CA ALA A 286 -3.08 11.19 15.97
C ALA A 286 -3.78 10.95 14.64
N LEU A 287 -4.59 11.90 14.19
CA LEU A 287 -5.20 11.93 12.86
C LEU A 287 -4.75 13.20 12.13
N LEU A 288 -4.05 13.02 11.03
CA LEU A 288 -3.69 14.08 10.10
C LEU A 288 -4.63 14.03 8.91
N GLU A 289 -5.41 15.08 8.73
CA GLU A 289 -6.35 15.23 7.62
C GLU A 289 -5.74 16.11 6.54
N PHE A 290 -5.28 15.50 5.48
CA PHE A 290 -4.73 16.21 4.32
C PHE A 290 -5.83 16.51 3.32
N ILE A 291 -6.05 17.78 3.01
CA ILE A 291 -7.02 18.20 1.98
C ILE A 291 -6.37 18.03 0.62
N THR A 292 -6.78 16.99 -0.09
CA THR A 292 -6.12 16.54 -1.32
C THR A 292 -6.96 16.80 -2.57
N ALA A 293 -6.28 16.85 -3.71
CA ALA A 293 -6.92 16.87 -5.01
C ALA A 293 -7.63 15.53 -5.30
N LYS A 294 -8.68 15.56 -6.14
CA LYS A 294 -9.36 14.37 -6.67
C LYS A 294 -8.47 13.70 -7.75
N GLU A 295 -7.30 13.23 -7.35
CA GLU A 295 -6.33 12.61 -8.26
C GLU A 295 -6.79 11.18 -8.62
N THR A 296 -6.95 10.93 -9.91
CA THR A 296 -7.35 9.62 -10.44
C THR A 296 -6.24 8.90 -11.21
N ARG A 297 -5.09 9.56 -11.40
CA ARG A 297 -3.92 8.94 -12.02
C ARG A 297 -3.31 7.93 -11.05
N VAL A 298 -3.09 6.72 -11.53
CA VAL A 298 -2.39 5.65 -10.79
C VAL A 298 -1.33 5.02 -11.68
N SER A 299 -0.32 4.41 -11.07
CA SER A 299 0.76 3.72 -11.80
C SER A 299 0.21 2.43 -12.43
N LYS A 300 0.01 2.46 -13.75
CA LYS A 300 -0.46 1.32 -14.56
C LYS A 300 0.39 1.17 -15.82
N PHE A 301 0.51 -0.08 -16.33
CA PHE A 301 1.25 -0.43 -17.54
C PHE A 301 0.52 -1.53 -18.30
#